data_dc38af6b46d4d2f7a5b253242b89a183
#
_entry.id   dc38af6b46d4d2f7a5b253242b89a183
#
_cell.length_a   1.000
_cell.length_b   1.000
_cell.length_c   1.000
_cell.angle_alpha   90.00
_cell.angle_beta   90.00
_cell.angle_gamma   90.00
#
_symmetry.space_group_name_H-M   'P 1'
#
loop_
_entity.id
_entity.type
_entity.pdbx_description
1 polymer ?
#
loop_
_entity_poly.entity_id
_entity_poly.type
_entity_poly.pdbx_seq_one_letter_code
_entity_poly.pdbx_strand_id
1 'polypeptide(L)'
;IQKDFPALDESIGYELKYVDASLEESMSPAFYLTPAIDDYKNNVIYINRNKRYDLSKAFTTISHEGYPGHLYQTIFFESTNPDPIRSILNFGGYVEGWATYAEMCSYYLMPLSKTQAAILQKNSSVILALYALADMGIHYEGWSRMDTVEFYARYGIKDAETVDKIYNLILGSPGNY
;
A
#
# COMPACT_ATOMS: atom_id res chain seq x y z
N ILE A 1 -1.22 5.39 -18.49
CA ILE A 1 -0.20 4.54 -17.81
C ILE A 1 0.92 4.23 -18.79
N GLN A 2 0.65 3.59 -19.95
CA GLN A 2 1.71 3.21 -20.94
C GLN A 2 2.56 4.38 -21.46
N LYS A 3 2.12 5.62 -21.33
CA LYS A 3 2.90 6.80 -21.73
C LYS A 3 3.85 7.29 -20.62
N ASP A 4 3.56 6.93 -19.40
CA ASP A 4 4.22 7.48 -18.20
C ASP A 4 5.19 6.48 -17.55
N PHE A 5 5.07 5.20 -17.90
CA PHE A 5 5.89 4.12 -17.35
C PHE A 5 6.50 3.27 -18.47
N PRO A 6 7.75 2.79 -18.32
CA PRO A 6 8.33 1.82 -19.25
C PRO A 6 7.42 0.61 -19.47
N ALA A 7 7.39 0.12 -20.71
CA ALA A 7 6.59 -1.05 -21.03
C ALA A 7 7.18 -2.31 -20.39
N LEU A 8 6.30 -3.18 -19.91
CA LEU A 8 6.65 -4.56 -19.56
C LEU A 8 6.56 -5.47 -20.78
N ASP A 9 7.20 -6.63 -20.71
CA ASP A 9 7.06 -7.70 -21.69
C ASP A 9 5.59 -8.13 -21.78
N GLU A 10 5.03 -8.17 -22.99
CA GLU A 10 3.63 -8.54 -23.24
C GLU A 10 3.31 -10.00 -22.88
N SER A 11 4.34 -10.86 -22.71
CA SER A 11 4.15 -12.25 -22.27
C SER A 11 3.86 -12.40 -20.78
N ILE A 12 3.97 -11.31 -20.01
CA ILE A 12 3.73 -11.32 -18.56
C ILE A 12 2.25 -11.19 -18.31
N GLY A 13 1.67 -12.25 -17.75
CA GLY A 13 0.27 -12.29 -17.36
C GLY A 13 0.06 -12.01 -15.87
N TYR A 14 -1.19 -11.76 -15.52
CA TYR A 14 -1.63 -11.76 -14.13
C TYR A 14 -3.05 -12.34 -14.01
N GLU A 15 -3.33 -12.90 -12.88
CA GLU A 15 -4.65 -13.38 -12.51
C GLU A 15 -5.21 -12.60 -11.33
N LEU A 16 -6.52 -12.37 -11.32
CA LEU A 16 -7.24 -11.88 -10.16
C LEU A 16 -7.89 -13.06 -9.47
N LYS A 17 -7.58 -13.27 -8.20
CA LYS A 17 -8.19 -14.31 -7.36
C LYS A 17 -8.89 -13.67 -6.17
N TYR A 18 -9.80 -14.39 -5.57
CA TYR A 18 -10.43 -13.98 -4.34
C TYR A 18 -9.73 -14.63 -3.14
N VAL A 19 -9.63 -13.84 -2.06
CA VAL A 19 -9.19 -14.37 -0.76
C VAL A 19 -10.17 -15.46 -0.33
N ASP A 20 -9.65 -16.55 0.26
CA ASP A 20 -10.50 -17.57 0.86
C ASP A 20 -11.38 -16.99 1.98
N ALA A 21 -12.64 -17.38 2.05
CA ALA A 21 -13.60 -16.83 2.99
C ALA A 21 -13.15 -16.94 4.47
N SER A 22 -12.40 -17.99 4.79
CA SER A 22 -11.85 -18.19 6.15
C SER A 22 -10.76 -17.20 6.54
N LEU A 23 -10.12 -16.54 5.56
CA LEU A 23 -9.03 -15.57 5.75
C LEU A 23 -9.47 -14.12 5.58
N GLU A 24 -10.67 -13.87 5.05
CA GLU A 24 -11.13 -12.52 4.72
C GLU A 24 -11.09 -11.54 5.90
N GLU A 25 -11.32 -12.01 7.14
CA GLU A 25 -11.28 -11.14 8.32
C GLU A 25 -9.89 -10.66 8.70
N SER A 26 -8.86 -11.44 8.37
CA SER A 26 -7.48 -11.17 8.73
C SER A 26 -6.63 -10.53 7.62
N MET A 27 -7.12 -10.56 6.38
CA MET A 27 -6.36 -10.10 5.22
C MET A 27 -6.73 -8.67 4.80
N SER A 28 -5.79 -8.01 4.13
CA SER A 28 -5.95 -6.68 3.51
C SER A 28 -7.07 -6.66 2.45
N PRO A 29 -7.53 -5.47 2.03
CA PRO A 29 -8.55 -5.33 0.96
C PRO A 29 -8.13 -5.96 -0.37
N ALA A 30 -6.86 -5.86 -0.69
CA ALA A 30 -6.19 -6.57 -1.78
C ALA A 30 -4.73 -6.78 -1.41
N PHE A 31 -4.05 -7.69 -2.09
CA PHE A 31 -2.60 -7.84 -2.00
C PHE A 31 -2.05 -8.55 -3.24
N TYR A 32 -0.87 -8.15 -3.64
CA TYR A 32 -0.08 -8.82 -4.66
C TYR A 32 0.74 -9.93 -4.02
N LEU A 33 0.64 -11.13 -4.57
CA LEU A 33 1.49 -12.24 -4.16
C LEU A 33 2.73 -12.26 -5.04
N THR A 34 3.88 -11.92 -4.46
CA THR A 34 5.16 -11.97 -5.15
C THR A 34 5.41 -13.37 -5.72
N PRO A 35 5.70 -13.50 -7.01
CA PRO A 35 5.91 -14.80 -7.66
C PRO A 35 7.21 -15.46 -7.19
N ALA A 36 7.38 -16.73 -7.54
CA ALA A 36 8.62 -17.42 -7.32
C ALA A 36 9.78 -16.77 -8.12
N ILE A 37 10.99 -16.78 -7.55
CA ILE A 37 12.19 -16.14 -8.14
C ILE A 37 12.48 -16.64 -9.55
N ASP A 38 12.14 -17.89 -9.83
CA ASP A 38 12.37 -18.57 -11.11
C ASP A 38 11.15 -18.51 -12.05
N ASP A 39 10.05 -17.93 -11.63
CA ASP A 39 8.81 -17.79 -12.41
C ASP A 39 8.08 -16.46 -12.18
N TYR A 40 8.71 -15.36 -12.54
CA TYR A 40 8.12 -14.02 -12.42
C TYR A 40 7.03 -13.70 -13.48
N LYS A 41 6.68 -14.67 -14.33
CA LYS A 41 5.66 -14.47 -15.38
C LYS A 41 4.24 -14.74 -14.89
N ASN A 42 4.09 -15.51 -13.82
CA ASN A 42 2.79 -15.90 -13.26
C ASN A 42 2.47 -15.06 -12.01
N ASN A 43 1.74 -13.99 -12.21
CA ASN A 43 1.44 -13.02 -11.15
C ASN A 43 -0.01 -13.17 -10.66
N VAL A 44 -0.23 -13.01 -9.37
CA VAL A 44 -1.57 -13.07 -8.78
C VAL A 44 -1.81 -11.88 -7.86
N ILE A 45 -2.95 -11.23 -8.07
CA ILE A 45 -3.50 -10.22 -7.15
C ILE A 45 -4.73 -10.83 -6.48
N TYR A 46 -4.75 -10.84 -5.16
CA TYR A 46 -5.89 -11.30 -4.39
C TYR A 46 -6.78 -10.13 -4.01
N ILE A 47 -8.09 -10.32 -4.14
CA ILE A 47 -9.12 -9.35 -3.77
C ILE A 47 -9.92 -9.91 -2.61
N ASN A 48 -10.02 -9.14 -1.53
CA ASN A 48 -10.80 -9.48 -0.36
C ASN A 48 -12.24 -8.97 -0.54
N ARG A 49 -13.23 -9.89 -0.42
CA ARG A 49 -14.65 -9.56 -0.58
C ARG A 49 -15.37 -9.32 0.74
N ASN A 50 -14.63 -9.21 1.84
CA ASN A 50 -15.23 -8.89 3.13
C ASN A 50 -16.01 -7.59 3.04
N LYS A 51 -17.26 -7.58 3.52
CA LYS A 51 -18.19 -6.43 3.44
C LYS A 51 -17.69 -5.16 4.14
N ARG A 52 -16.69 -5.28 5.02
CA ARG A 52 -16.04 -4.11 5.65
C ARG A 52 -15.26 -3.24 4.66
N TYR A 53 -14.91 -3.80 3.50
CA TYR A 53 -14.17 -3.08 2.46
C TYR A 53 -15.11 -2.54 1.39
N ASP A 54 -14.98 -1.27 1.09
CA ASP A 54 -15.69 -0.61 -0.01
C ASP A 54 -14.92 -0.81 -1.31
N LEU A 55 -15.28 -1.85 -2.05
CA LEU A 55 -14.63 -2.17 -3.33
C LEU A 55 -14.84 -1.09 -4.40
N SER A 56 -15.78 -0.14 -4.21
CA SER A 56 -15.91 1.02 -5.11
C SER A 56 -14.69 1.97 -5.00
N LYS A 57 -13.97 1.90 -3.89
CA LYS A 57 -12.74 2.65 -3.63
C LYS A 57 -11.47 1.84 -3.90
N ALA A 58 -11.63 0.61 -4.42
CA ALA A 58 -10.50 -0.30 -4.62
C ALA A 58 -9.55 0.12 -5.76
N PHE A 59 -9.89 1.12 -6.57
CA PHE A 59 -9.05 1.52 -7.70
C PHE A 59 -7.62 1.89 -7.28
N THR A 60 -7.46 2.70 -6.24
CA THR A 60 -6.15 3.11 -5.74
C THR A 60 -5.40 1.95 -5.11
N THR A 61 -6.10 1.10 -4.34
CA THR A 61 -5.53 -0.13 -3.76
C THR A 61 -5.08 -1.10 -4.85
N ILE A 62 -5.88 -1.32 -5.90
CA ILE A 62 -5.49 -2.18 -7.02
C ILE A 62 -4.32 -1.58 -7.80
N SER A 63 -4.23 -0.27 -7.89
CA SER A 63 -3.07 0.41 -8.50
C SER A 63 -1.81 0.23 -7.66
N HIS A 64 -1.93 0.24 -6.33
CA HIS A 64 -0.87 -0.04 -5.38
C HIS A 64 -0.36 -1.49 -5.53
N GLU A 65 -1.27 -2.47 -5.52
CA GLU A 65 -0.92 -3.89 -5.59
C GLU A 65 -0.52 -4.35 -6.99
N GLY A 66 -1.14 -3.78 -8.02
CA GLY A 66 -1.02 -4.22 -9.39
C GLY A 66 -0.16 -3.31 -10.25
N TYR A 67 -0.83 -2.66 -11.19
CA TYR A 67 -0.20 -1.81 -12.20
C TYR A 67 -0.62 -0.34 -12.00
N PRO A 68 0.30 0.59 -11.70
CA PRO A 68 1.77 0.49 -11.79
C PRO A 68 2.51 0.23 -10.46
N GLY A 69 1.87 -0.35 -9.44
CA GLY A 69 2.41 -0.58 -8.11
C GLY A 69 3.33 -1.81 -7.99
N HIS A 70 3.09 -2.65 -6.98
CA HIS A 70 3.96 -3.78 -6.61
C HIS A 70 4.23 -4.76 -7.76
N LEU A 71 3.18 -5.19 -8.47
CA LEU A 71 3.34 -6.10 -9.60
C LEU A 71 4.27 -5.50 -10.66
N TYR A 72 3.99 -4.26 -11.05
CA TYR A 72 4.83 -3.57 -12.06
C TYR A 72 6.27 -3.46 -11.59
N GLN A 73 6.50 -3.01 -10.36
CA GLN A 73 7.84 -2.85 -9.79
C GLN A 73 8.61 -4.17 -9.79
N THR A 74 7.99 -5.24 -9.31
CA THR A 74 8.61 -6.57 -9.23
C THR A 74 9.04 -7.05 -10.61
N ILE A 75 8.12 -7.02 -11.57
CA ILE A 75 8.40 -7.49 -12.93
C ILE A 75 9.44 -6.62 -13.64
N PHE A 76 9.34 -5.30 -13.50
CA PHE A 76 10.32 -4.39 -14.08
C PHE A 76 11.71 -4.63 -13.49
N PHE A 77 11.81 -4.80 -12.17
CA PHE A 77 13.07 -5.09 -11.50
C PHE A 77 13.65 -6.42 -11.98
N GLU A 78 12.89 -7.50 -12.02
CA GLU A 78 13.35 -8.81 -12.48
C GLU A 78 13.79 -8.78 -13.96
N SER A 79 13.13 -7.97 -14.79
CA SER A 79 13.51 -7.79 -16.21
C SER A 79 14.89 -7.16 -16.40
N THR A 80 15.43 -6.49 -15.37
CA THR A 80 16.78 -5.93 -15.40
C THR A 80 17.89 -6.96 -15.12
N ASN A 81 17.52 -8.22 -14.89
CA ASN A 81 18.42 -9.32 -14.51
C ASN A 81 19.30 -8.94 -13.30
N PRO A 82 18.69 -8.63 -12.14
CA PRO A 82 19.41 -8.22 -10.95
C PRO A 82 20.28 -9.37 -10.40
N ASP A 83 21.26 -9.02 -9.54
CA ASP A 83 21.97 -10.04 -8.78
C ASP A 83 20.95 -10.84 -7.94
N PRO A 84 20.96 -12.19 -7.99
CA PRO A 84 19.97 -13.04 -7.30
C PRO A 84 19.81 -12.75 -5.80
N ILE A 85 20.84 -12.27 -5.12
CA ILE A 85 20.77 -11.89 -3.70
C ILE A 85 19.73 -10.77 -3.47
N ARG A 86 19.52 -9.90 -4.46
CA ARG A 86 18.58 -8.78 -4.33
C ARG A 86 17.13 -9.23 -4.34
N SER A 87 16.81 -10.36 -4.95
CA SER A 87 15.45 -10.92 -4.97
C SER A 87 15.04 -11.50 -3.61
N ILE A 88 16.01 -11.80 -2.73
CA ILE A 88 15.72 -12.28 -1.36
C ILE A 88 15.89 -11.20 -0.29
N LEU A 89 16.42 -10.02 -0.64
CA LEU A 89 16.54 -8.89 0.26
C LEU A 89 15.27 -8.03 0.17
N ASN A 90 14.63 -7.82 1.30
CA ASN A 90 13.47 -6.94 1.38
C ASN A 90 13.89 -5.54 1.86
N PHE A 91 13.60 -4.54 1.02
CA PHE A 91 13.82 -3.12 1.33
C PHE A 91 12.46 -2.42 1.34
N GLY A 92 11.70 -2.58 2.42
CA GLY A 92 10.32 -2.09 2.55
C GLY A 92 10.13 -0.63 2.11
N GLY A 93 11.06 0.27 2.47
CA GLY A 93 11.00 1.66 2.06
C GLY A 93 10.98 1.89 0.54
N TYR A 94 11.65 1.02 -0.24
CA TYR A 94 11.60 1.09 -1.71
C TYR A 94 10.34 0.41 -2.26
N VAL A 95 9.98 -0.73 -1.69
CA VAL A 95 8.83 -1.52 -2.16
C VAL A 95 7.54 -0.76 -1.91
N GLU A 96 7.29 -0.38 -0.67
CA GLU A 96 6.09 0.36 -0.27
C GLU A 96 6.09 1.81 -0.78
N GLY A 97 7.28 2.44 -0.80
CA GLY A 97 7.41 3.81 -1.31
C GLY A 97 7.04 3.93 -2.79
N TRP A 98 7.44 2.95 -3.62
CA TRP A 98 7.02 2.91 -5.02
C TRP A 98 5.51 2.69 -5.14
N ALA A 99 4.96 1.68 -4.47
CA ALA A 99 3.54 1.36 -4.55
C ALA A 99 2.66 2.51 -4.03
N THR A 100 3.08 3.18 -2.95
CA THR A 100 2.44 4.40 -2.45
C THR A 100 2.50 5.55 -3.48
N TYR A 101 3.64 5.75 -4.15
CA TYR A 101 3.75 6.74 -5.23
C TYR A 101 2.78 6.40 -6.37
N ALA A 102 2.73 5.15 -6.79
CA ALA A 102 1.81 4.68 -7.83
C ALA A 102 0.34 4.87 -7.42
N GLU A 103 -0.01 4.57 -6.17
CA GLU A 103 -1.32 4.83 -5.59
C GLU A 103 -1.68 6.32 -5.66
N MET A 104 -0.76 7.21 -5.24
CA MET A 104 -0.99 8.64 -5.29
C MET A 104 -1.17 9.16 -6.72
N CYS A 105 -0.45 8.61 -7.70
CA CYS A 105 -0.64 8.93 -9.12
C CYS A 105 -2.01 8.44 -9.63
N SER A 106 -2.51 7.33 -9.13
CA SER A 106 -3.74 6.71 -9.60
C SER A 106 -4.99 7.57 -9.39
N TYR A 107 -5.01 8.48 -8.41
CA TYR A 107 -6.11 9.45 -8.23
C TYR A 107 -6.33 10.30 -9.48
N TYR A 108 -5.27 10.60 -10.25
CA TYR A 108 -5.34 11.39 -11.47
C TYR A 108 -5.71 10.56 -12.71
N LEU A 109 -5.76 9.24 -12.58
CA LEU A 109 -6.19 8.31 -13.63
C LEU A 109 -7.69 7.95 -13.50
N MET A 110 -8.30 8.29 -12.37
CA MET A 110 -9.74 8.09 -12.14
C MET A 110 -10.57 9.09 -12.94
N PRO A 111 -11.84 8.79 -13.24
CA PRO A 111 -12.77 9.72 -13.89
C PRO A 111 -13.23 10.85 -12.95
N LEU A 112 -12.28 11.58 -12.40
CA LEU A 112 -12.46 12.70 -11.47
C LEU A 112 -12.00 14.00 -12.12
N SER A 113 -12.55 15.12 -11.66
CA SER A 113 -11.95 16.41 -11.97
C SER A 113 -10.56 16.53 -11.31
N LYS A 114 -9.67 17.33 -11.89
CA LYS A 114 -8.33 17.57 -11.32
C LYS A 114 -8.37 18.02 -9.87
N THR A 115 -9.36 18.85 -9.51
CA THR A 115 -9.54 19.34 -8.13
C THR A 115 -9.94 18.21 -7.18
N GLN A 116 -10.88 17.36 -7.59
CA GLN A 116 -11.30 16.20 -6.79
C GLN A 116 -10.13 15.22 -6.60
N ALA A 117 -9.41 14.88 -7.67
CA ALA A 117 -8.25 14.02 -7.60
C ALA A 117 -7.18 14.58 -6.65
N ALA A 118 -6.87 15.88 -6.76
CA ALA A 118 -5.91 16.54 -5.89
C ALA A 118 -6.35 16.53 -4.41
N ILE A 119 -7.62 16.77 -4.10
CA ILE A 119 -8.13 16.74 -2.73
C ILE A 119 -8.00 15.33 -2.13
N LEU A 120 -8.43 14.31 -2.86
CA LEU A 120 -8.37 12.93 -2.40
C LEU A 120 -6.91 12.47 -2.20
N GLN A 121 -6.04 12.75 -3.18
CA GLN A 121 -4.63 12.43 -3.08
C GLN A 121 -3.96 13.13 -1.88
N LYS A 122 -4.23 14.43 -1.66
CA LYS A 122 -3.68 15.16 -0.50
C LYS A 122 -4.22 14.63 0.81
N ASN A 123 -5.49 14.27 0.88
CA ASN A 123 -6.07 13.66 2.07
C ASN A 123 -5.36 12.34 2.43
N SER A 124 -5.17 11.44 1.46
CA SER A 124 -4.42 10.19 1.66
C SER A 124 -2.98 10.45 2.08
N SER A 125 -2.29 11.41 1.44
CA SER A 125 -0.92 11.78 1.82
C SER A 125 -0.83 12.28 3.26
N VAL A 126 -1.79 13.08 3.72
CA VAL A 126 -1.82 13.56 5.11
C VAL A 126 -2.02 12.41 6.07
N ILE A 127 -2.94 11.49 5.80
CA ILE A 127 -3.18 10.31 6.63
C ILE A 127 -1.90 9.48 6.77
N LEU A 128 -1.24 9.16 5.66
CA LEU A 128 0.03 8.40 5.68
C LEU A 128 1.13 9.14 6.45
N ALA A 129 1.25 10.47 6.27
CA ALA A 129 2.21 11.26 7.01
C ALA A 129 1.94 11.25 8.53
N LEU A 130 0.67 11.27 8.96
CA LEU A 130 0.33 11.15 10.37
C LEU A 130 0.71 9.78 10.95
N TYR A 131 0.51 8.70 10.20
CA TYR A 131 0.97 7.37 10.61
C TYR A 131 2.50 7.30 10.71
N ALA A 132 3.23 7.82 9.71
CA ALA A 132 4.69 7.84 9.73
C ALA A 132 5.25 8.66 10.89
N LEU A 133 4.67 9.82 11.20
CA LEU A 133 5.07 10.64 12.34
C LEU A 133 4.78 9.93 13.67
N ALA A 134 3.64 9.25 13.79
CA ALA A 134 3.31 8.49 14.98
C ALA A 134 4.23 7.26 15.15
N ASP A 135 4.59 6.59 14.05
CA ASP A 135 5.55 5.48 14.07
C ASP A 135 6.92 5.94 14.62
N MET A 136 7.45 7.02 14.09
CA MET A 136 8.68 7.63 14.62
C MET A 136 8.52 8.05 16.09
N GLY A 137 7.41 8.67 16.44
CA GLY A 137 7.12 9.08 17.82
C GLY A 137 7.10 7.89 18.78
N ILE A 138 6.42 6.82 18.43
CA ILE A 138 6.29 5.62 19.28
C ILE A 138 7.62 4.88 19.39
N HIS A 139 8.29 4.60 18.26
CA HIS A 139 9.43 3.69 18.24
C HIS A 139 10.77 4.39 18.45
N TYR A 140 10.90 5.66 18.10
CA TYR A 140 12.15 6.39 18.25
C TYR A 140 12.12 7.37 19.44
N GLU A 141 11.01 8.10 19.65
CA GLU A 141 10.89 9.09 20.72
C GLU A 141 10.25 8.51 21.99
N GLY A 142 9.70 7.28 21.95
CA GLY A 142 9.13 6.62 23.09
C GLY A 142 7.76 7.16 23.51
N TRP A 143 6.95 7.62 22.56
CA TRP A 143 5.60 8.11 22.84
C TRP A 143 4.75 7.04 23.49
N SER A 144 4.11 7.45 24.58
CA SER A 144 3.06 6.67 25.21
C SER A 144 1.76 6.75 24.40
N ARG A 145 0.79 5.93 24.79
CA ARG A 145 -0.58 6.02 24.29
C ARG A 145 -1.16 7.43 24.44
N MET A 146 -0.91 8.10 25.57
CA MET A 146 -1.41 9.44 25.84
C MET A 146 -0.79 10.47 24.89
N ASP A 147 0.53 10.40 24.67
CA ASP A 147 1.22 11.29 23.71
C ASP A 147 0.65 11.12 22.31
N THR A 148 0.32 9.88 21.93
CA THR A 148 -0.29 9.57 20.63
C THR A 148 -1.70 10.16 20.53
N VAL A 149 -2.50 10.08 21.61
CA VAL A 149 -3.84 10.71 21.66
C VAL A 149 -3.72 12.23 21.52
N GLU A 150 -2.80 12.87 22.21
CA GLU A 150 -2.55 14.29 22.10
C GLU A 150 -2.08 14.72 20.71
N PHE A 151 -1.22 13.91 20.10
CA PHE A 151 -0.76 14.13 18.74
C PHE A 151 -1.94 14.13 17.75
N TYR A 152 -2.73 13.06 17.70
CA TYR A 152 -3.85 12.94 16.77
C TYR A 152 -4.97 13.97 17.04
N ALA A 153 -5.18 14.37 18.30
CA ALA A 153 -6.16 15.39 18.65
C ALA A 153 -5.89 16.74 18.00
N ARG A 154 -4.61 17.10 17.76
CA ARG A 154 -4.21 18.34 17.05
C ARG A 154 -4.68 18.35 15.59
N TYR A 155 -4.90 17.17 15.01
CA TYR A 155 -5.40 16.98 13.64
C TYR A 155 -6.89 16.65 13.60
N GLY A 156 -7.59 16.82 14.72
CA GLY A 156 -9.05 16.64 14.80
C GLY A 156 -9.51 15.19 15.06
N ILE A 157 -8.60 14.25 15.21
CA ILE A 157 -8.90 12.86 15.54
C ILE A 157 -8.93 12.73 17.07
N LYS A 158 -10.13 12.83 17.65
CA LYS A 158 -10.33 12.92 19.10
C LYS A 158 -10.92 11.67 19.73
N ASP A 159 -11.34 10.71 18.92
CA ASP A 159 -11.89 9.44 19.40
C ASP A 159 -10.77 8.55 19.94
N ALA A 160 -10.75 8.37 21.25
CA ALA A 160 -9.72 7.63 21.94
C ALA A 160 -9.65 6.14 21.51
N GLU A 161 -10.79 5.53 21.20
CA GLU A 161 -10.84 4.12 20.76
C GLU A 161 -10.17 3.97 19.38
N THR A 162 -10.43 4.92 18.48
CA THR A 162 -9.77 4.96 17.17
C THR A 162 -8.26 5.14 17.31
N VAL A 163 -7.82 6.07 18.16
CA VAL A 163 -6.39 6.30 18.39
C VAL A 163 -5.72 5.09 19.05
N ASP A 164 -6.42 4.40 19.96
CA ASP A 164 -5.94 3.16 20.56
C ASP A 164 -5.69 2.06 19.52
N LYS A 165 -6.60 1.92 18.56
CA LYS A 165 -6.43 0.96 17.47
C LYS A 165 -5.22 1.32 16.62
N ILE A 166 -5.05 2.61 16.29
CA ILE A 166 -3.89 3.11 15.54
C ILE A 166 -2.60 2.86 16.32
N TYR A 167 -2.56 3.20 17.62
CA TYR A 167 -1.39 2.98 18.48
C TYR A 167 -0.96 1.52 18.49
N ASN A 168 -1.90 0.59 18.72
CA ASN A 168 -1.61 -0.84 18.76
C ASN A 168 -1.16 -1.38 17.40
N LEU A 169 -1.73 -0.87 16.30
CA LEU A 169 -1.33 -1.24 14.95
C LEU A 169 0.13 -0.83 14.67
N ILE A 170 0.46 0.42 14.97
CA ILE A 170 1.82 0.95 14.77
C ILE A 170 2.81 0.22 15.70
N LEU A 171 2.46 0.02 16.97
CA LEU A 171 3.31 -0.66 17.94
C LEU A 171 3.69 -2.09 17.50
N GLY A 172 2.79 -2.77 16.80
CA GLY A 172 3.01 -4.12 16.28
C GLY A 172 3.83 -4.19 14.98
N SER A 173 4.06 -3.06 14.30
CA SER A 173 4.69 -3.03 12.97
C SER A 173 5.62 -1.83 12.81
N PRO A 174 6.78 -1.81 13.50
CA PRO A 174 7.72 -0.70 13.43
C PRO A 174 8.24 -0.46 12.01
N GLY A 175 8.27 0.82 11.58
CA GLY A 175 8.82 1.21 10.29
C GLY A 175 7.98 0.78 9.07
N ASN A 176 6.71 0.50 9.27
CA ASN A 176 5.80 0.10 8.20
C ASN A 176 5.19 1.30 7.45
N TYR A 177 5.32 2.51 8.00
CA TYR A 177 4.68 3.74 7.48
C TYR A 177 5.67 4.82 7.09
#